data_30da87d885c2ea184fec8fd5eb99d3d8
#
_entry.id   30da87d885c2ea184fec8fd5eb99d3d8
#
_cell.length_a   1.000
_cell.length_b   1.000
_cell.length_c   1.000
_cell.angle_alpha   90.00
_cell.angle_beta   90.00
_cell.angle_gamma   90.00
#
_symmetry.space_group_name_H-M   'P 1'
#
loop_
_entity.id
_entity.type
_entity.pdbx_description
1 polymer ?
#
loop_
_entity_poly.entity_id
_entity_poly.type
_entity_poly.pdbx_seq_one_letter_code
_entity_poly.pdbx_strand_id
1 'polypeptide(L)'
;GWYNSLTSHAELYKNNHLTYNEYLGRADTLIVDSLSGKAIMHQNIHLYDTVNNVIVEGNYGEVTKNNDYAYVTERAQLILVGKTDSLFVHGDTLSSSKDSLGNNVLKAYYNTKFFNPDLQGICDSMIFPVADSTVYLFGTPIVWASGNQLSVPTSDMHLKNNEVDLFHLNNKAFIVNQLDTAKFNQIKGRNMTGYIRHNELYL
;
A
#
# COMPACT_ATOMS: atom_id res chain seq x y z
N GLY A 1 -14.16 16.89 23.75
CA GLY A 1 -13.96 15.47 24.07
C GLY A 1 -14.22 15.19 25.57
N TRP A 2 -14.34 13.97 25.92
CA TRP A 2 -14.48 13.51 27.29
C TRP A 2 -13.65 12.24 27.55
N TYR A 3 -13.36 11.98 28.82
CA TYR A 3 -12.63 10.80 29.28
C TYR A 3 -13.29 10.24 30.54
N ASN A 4 -13.45 8.92 30.59
CA ASN A 4 -13.93 8.18 31.74
C ASN A 4 -12.78 7.36 32.34
N SER A 5 -12.30 7.75 33.50
CA SER A 5 -11.18 7.08 34.18
C SER A 5 -11.49 5.67 34.67
N LEU A 6 -12.77 5.36 34.95
CA LEU A 6 -13.19 4.03 35.43
C LEU A 6 -13.19 3.00 34.29
N THR A 7 -13.58 3.42 33.09
CA THR A 7 -13.65 2.54 31.91
C THR A 7 -12.44 2.72 30.99
N SER A 8 -11.54 3.67 31.27
CA SER A 8 -10.39 4.03 30.42
C SER A 8 -10.80 4.32 28.97
N HIS A 9 -11.98 4.90 28.80
CA HIS A 9 -12.57 5.25 27.52
C HIS A 9 -12.49 6.75 27.29
N ALA A 10 -12.08 7.14 26.08
CA ALA A 10 -11.99 8.54 25.67
C ALA A 10 -12.67 8.75 24.31
N GLU A 11 -13.35 9.86 24.18
CA GLU A 11 -13.85 10.36 22.88
C GLU A 11 -13.41 11.81 22.68
N LEU A 12 -12.70 12.04 21.59
CA LEU A 12 -12.14 13.33 21.22
C LEU A 12 -12.76 13.76 19.89
N TYR A 13 -13.21 15.00 19.80
CA TYR A 13 -13.88 15.55 18.63
C TYR A 13 -13.17 16.80 18.15
N LYS A 14 -13.19 17.03 16.84
CA LYS A 14 -12.64 18.17 16.11
C LYS A 14 -11.10 18.26 16.11
N ASN A 15 -10.52 17.88 14.98
CA ASN A 15 -9.10 18.07 14.64
C ASN A 15 -8.15 17.54 15.74
N ASN A 16 -8.30 16.27 16.09
CA ASN A 16 -7.42 15.67 17.09
C ASN A 16 -6.03 15.42 16.52
N HIS A 17 -5.02 15.71 17.33
CA HIS A 17 -3.64 15.40 17.03
C HIS A 17 -3.16 14.30 17.97
N LEU A 18 -2.47 13.33 17.39
CA LEU A 18 -1.92 12.17 18.06
C LEU A 18 -0.40 12.18 17.89
N THR A 19 0.29 11.91 18.98
CA THR A 19 1.74 11.63 18.92
C THR A 19 1.98 10.39 19.75
N TYR A 20 2.52 9.36 19.13
CA TYR A 20 2.86 8.11 19.80
C TYR A 20 4.14 7.52 19.18
N ASN A 21 5.23 7.55 19.94
CA ASN A 21 6.57 7.19 19.48
C ASN A 21 6.91 7.95 18.18
N GLU A 22 7.20 7.19 17.11
CA GLU A 22 7.51 7.69 15.75
C GLU A 22 6.27 8.07 14.93
N TYR A 23 5.06 7.86 15.44
CA TYR A 23 3.82 8.12 14.71
C TYR A 23 3.23 9.48 15.06
N LEU A 24 2.94 10.25 14.02
CA LEU A 24 2.16 11.49 14.10
C LEU A 24 0.83 11.28 13.42
N GLY A 25 -0.26 11.63 14.05
CA GLY A 25 -1.59 11.40 13.52
C GLY A 25 -2.54 12.57 13.72
N ARG A 26 -3.55 12.64 12.87
CA ARG A 26 -4.73 13.49 13.05
C ARG A 26 -5.98 12.77 12.56
N ALA A 27 -7.10 13.09 13.16
CA ALA A 27 -8.44 12.70 12.73
C ALA A 27 -9.47 13.68 13.32
N ASP A 28 -10.63 13.83 12.69
CA ASP A 28 -11.67 14.70 13.24
C ASP A 28 -12.29 14.11 14.51
N THR A 29 -12.45 12.80 14.57
CA THR A 29 -12.91 12.10 15.76
C THR A 29 -11.97 10.94 16.10
N LEU A 30 -11.64 10.80 17.36
CA LEU A 30 -10.86 9.70 17.92
C LEU A 30 -11.58 9.11 19.12
N ILE A 31 -11.82 7.80 19.07
CA ILE A 31 -12.40 7.01 20.16
C ILE A 31 -11.34 6.01 20.60
N VAL A 32 -10.99 6.03 21.88
CA VAL A 32 -9.98 5.13 22.45
C VAL A 32 -10.57 4.37 23.60
N ASP A 33 -10.44 3.07 23.57
CA ASP A 33 -10.72 2.17 24.67
C ASP A 33 -9.40 1.48 25.08
N SER A 34 -8.82 1.97 26.17
CA SER A 34 -7.52 1.48 26.61
C SER A 34 -7.59 0.08 27.23
N LEU A 35 -8.75 -0.37 27.72
CA LEU A 35 -8.92 -1.71 28.28
C LEU A 35 -8.90 -2.78 27.19
N SER A 36 -9.61 -2.55 26.09
CA SER A 36 -9.58 -3.44 24.92
C SER A 36 -8.36 -3.22 24.03
N GLY A 37 -7.64 -2.12 24.21
CA GLY A 37 -6.53 -1.72 23.34
C GLY A 37 -7.00 -1.32 21.93
N LYS A 38 -8.23 -0.84 21.80
CA LYS A 38 -8.86 -0.45 20.54
C LYS A 38 -8.89 1.07 20.38
N ALA A 39 -8.55 1.55 19.18
CA ALA A 39 -8.76 2.92 18.79
C ALA A 39 -9.49 2.98 17.45
N ILE A 40 -10.49 3.88 17.37
CA ILE A 40 -11.27 4.14 16.14
C ILE A 40 -11.10 5.59 15.77
N MET A 41 -10.89 5.85 14.49
CA MET A 41 -10.73 7.18 13.92
C MET A 41 -11.77 7.41 12.84
N HIS A 42 -12.36 8.60 12.83
CA HIS A 42 -13.31 9.01 11.81
C HIS A 42 -12.92 10.35 11.21
N GLN A 43 -13.03 10.42 9.90
CA GLN A 43 -12.87 11.58 9.01
C GLN A 43 -11.49 12.26 9.07
N ASN A 44 -10.99 12.58 7.90
CA ASN A 44 -9.73 13.30 7.70
C ASN A 44 -8.54 12.63 8.43
N ILE A 45 -8.53 11.31 8.38
CA ILE A 45 -7.44 10.53 8.97
C ILE A 45 -6.17 10.79 8.16
N HIS A 46 -5.10 11.12 8.89
CA HIS A 46 -3.76 11.26 8.35
C HIS A 46 -2.77 10.77 9.40
N LEU A 47 -2.12 9.64 9.13
CA LEU A 47 -1.13 9.02 10.00
C LEU A 47 0.22 9.04 9.30
N TYR A 48 1.25 9.51 9.94
CA TYR A 48 2.61 9.59 9.42
C TYR A 48 3.58 8.80 10.30
N ASP A 49 4.19 7.77 9.73
CA ASP A 49 5.33 7.05 10.29
C ASP A 49 6.61 7.80 9.88
N THR A 50 7.21 8.50 10.83
CA THR A 50 8.37 9.37 10.56
C THR A 50 9.68 8.59 10.34
N VAL A 51 9.75 7.33 10.76
CA VAL A 51 10.91 6.45 10.58
C VAL A 51 10.90 5.83 9.19
N ASN A 52 9.76 5.27 8.79
CA ASN A 52 9.63 4.58 7.51
C ASN A 52 9.19 5.52 6.37
N ASN A 53 8.88 6.78 6.67
CA ASN A 53 8.37 7.77 5.71
C ASN A 53 7.10 7.28 5.00
N VAL A 54 6.15 6.75 5.77
CA VAL A 54 4.87 6.24 5.27
C VAL A 54 3.74 7.13 5.79
N ILE A 55 2.88 7.59 4.88
CA ILE A 55 1.65 8.29 5.22
C ILE A 55 0.47 7.38 4.89
N VAL A 56 -0.51 7.31 5.79
CA VAL A 56 -1.79 6.61 5.57
C VAL A 56 -2.93 7.59 5.77
N GLU A 57 -3.83 7.65 4.82
CA GLU A 57 -4.99 8.54 4.81
C GLU A 57 -6.29 7.77 4.58
N GLY A 58 -7.41 8.32 5.05
CA GLY A 58 -8.76 7.77 4.84
C GLY A 58 -9.81 8.46 5.69
N ASN A 59 -11.03 7.91 5.72
CA ASN A 59 -12.12 8.49 6.50
C ASN A 59 -12.64 7.59 7.63
N TYR A 60 -12.29 6.31 7.61
CA TYR A 60 -12.52 5.40 8.73
C TYR A 60 -11.26 4.58 8.97
N GLY A 61 -10.85 4.46 10.23
CA GLY A 61 -9.71 3.66 10.62
C GLY A 61 -9.90 3.02 12.01
N GLU A 62 -9.31 1.85 12.15
CA GLU A 62 -9.34 1.12 13.39
C GLU A 62 -7.96 0.51 13.68
N VAL A 63 -7.52 0.60 14.92
CA VAL A 63 -6.29 -0.02 15.43
C VAL A 63 -6.64 -0.90 16.59
N THR A 64 -6.14 -2.13 16.59
CA THR A 64 -6.28 -3.08 17.71
C THR A 64 -4.89 -3.51 18.16
N LYS A 65 -4.43 -2.94 19.26
CA LYS A 65 -3.10 -3.14 19.80
C LYS A 65 -2.84 -4.62 20.16
N ASN A 66 -3.83 -5.30 20.74
CA ASN A 66 -3.66 -6.68 21.19
C ASN A 66 -3.45 -7.69 20.05
N ASN A 67 -3.85 -7.35 18.84
CA ASN A 67 -3.71 -8.20 17.65
C ASN A 67 -2.67 -7.65 16.66
N ASP A 68 -1.96 -6.57 17.01
CA ASP A 68 -1.06 -5.85 16.09
C ASP A 68 -1.71 -5.63 14.72
N TYR A 69 -2.99 -5.26 14.71
CA TYR A 69 -3.79 -5.10 13.51
C TYR A 69 -4.32 -3.67 13.39
N ALA A 70 -4.18 -3.10 12.23
CA ALA A 70 -4.75 -1.81 11.89
C ALA A 70 -5.34 -1.85 10.48
N TYR A 71 -6.40 -1.10 10.24
CA TYR A 71 -6.90 -0.88 8.89
C TYR A 71 -7.48 0.53 8.73
N VAL A 72 -7.48 0.98 7.47
CA VAL A 72 -8.09 2.23 7.03
C VAL A 72 -8.92 1.93 5.79
N THR A 73 -10.10 2.53 5.72
CA THR A 73 -11.04 2.43 4.59
C THR A 73 -11.70 3.78 4.31
N GLU A 74 -12.65 3.82 3.38
CA GLU A 74 -13.30 5.05 2.95
C GLU A 74 -12.28 6.07 2.40
N ARG A 75 -11.91 5.91 1.13
CA ARG A 75 -10.86 6.66 0.43
C ARG A 75 -9.45 6.37 0.95
N ALA A 76 -9.23 5.13 1.36
CA ALA A 76 -7.94 4.72 1.89
C ALA A 76 -6.80 4.92 0.88
N GLN A 77 -5.75 5.60 1.31
CA GLN A 77 -4.54 5.85 0.55
C GLN A 77 -3.31 5.65 1.43
N LEU A 78 -2.30 4.98 0.88
CA LEU A 78 -0.97 4.87 1.47
C LEU A 78 0.01 5.59 0.54
N ILE A 79 0.91 6.36 1.12
CA ILE A 79 1.95 7.09 0.40
C ILE A 79 3.30 6.67 0.98
N LEU A 80 4.12 6.00 0.18
CA LEU A 80 5.53 5.79 0.48
C LEU A 80 6.29 7.01 -0.01
N VAL A 81 6.73 7.83 0.94
CA VAL A 81 7.43 9.08 0.61
C VAL A 81 8.87 8.75 0.22
N GLY A 82 9.19 8.91 -1.06
CA GLY A 82 10.53 8.75 -1.60
C GLY A 82 11.34 10.03 -1.57
N LYS A 83 12.61 9.95 -1.95
CA LYS A 83 13.51 11.11 -2.01
C LYS A 83 13.21 12.04 -3.18
N THR A 84 12.87 11.48 -4.32
CA THR A 84 12.52 12.19 -5.56
C THR A 84 11.03 12.09 -5.83
N ASP A 85 10.49 10.88 -5.80
CA ASP A 85 9.11 10.58 -6.15
C ASP A 85 8.49 9.68 -5.09
N SER A 86 7.19 9.82 -4.87
CA SER A 86 6.44 9.01 -3.93
C SER A 86 5.66 7.94 -4.67
N LEU A 87 5.47 6.79 -4.02
CA LEU A 87 4.54 5.76 -4.48
C LEU A 87 3.22 5.90 -3.73
N PHE A 88 2.16 6.09 -4.48
CA PHE A 88 0.78 6.15 -3.99
C PHE A 88 0.13 4.79 -4.18
N VAL A 89 -0.51 4.27 -3.15
CA VAL A 89 -1.30 3.04 -3.21
C VAL A 89 -2.70 3.33 -2.68
N HIS A 90 -3.71 3.04 -3.48
CA HIS A 90 -5.11 3.16 -3.12
C HIS A 90 -5.78 1.79 -3.15
N GLY A 91 -6.71 1.55 -2.24
CA GLY A 91 -7.57 0.37 -2.22
C GLY A 91 -8.86 0.69 -1.46
N ASP A 92 -9.86 -0.16 -1.54
CA ASP A 92 -11.08 0.01 -0.73
C ASP A 92 -10.74 -0.11 0.75
N THR A 93 -9.77 -0.97 1.09
CA THR A 93 -9.24 -1.13 2.44
C THR A 93 -7.72 -1.32 2.39
N LEU A 94 -7.02 -0.58 3.23
CA LEU A 94 -5.60 -0.77 3.52
C LEU A 94 -5.46 -1.31 4.93
N SER A 95 -4.64 -2.34 5.13
CA SER A 95 -4.41 -2.91 6.45
C SER A 95 -2.95 -3.24 6.71
N SER A 96 -2.59 -3.22 7.98
CA SER A 96 -1.30 -3.65 8.50
C SER A 96 -1.51 -4.72 9.58
N SER A 97 -0.69 -5.75 9.54
CA SER A 97 -0.68 -6.83 10.55
C SER A 97 0.74 -7.32 10.75
N LYS A 98 0.95 -8.16 11.77
CA LYS A 98 2.21 -8.89 11.95
C LYS A 98 2.12 -10.30 11.35
N ASP A 99 3.23 -10.79 10.79
CA ASP A 99 3.39 -12.21 10.48
C ASP A 99 3.76 -13.02 11.73
N SER A 100 3.98 -14.34 11.58
CA SER A 100 4.36 -15.23 12.67
C SER A 100 5.74 -14.93 13.29
N LEU A 101 6.58 -14.15 12.59
CA LEU A 101 7.90 -13.73 13.02
C LEU A 101 7.90 -12.31 13.63
N GLY A 102 6.73 -11.64 13.61
CA GLY A 102 6.57 -10.27 14.10
C GLY A 102 6.89 -9.18 13.07
N ASN A 103 7.13 -9.51 11.81
CA ASN A 103 7.37 -8.55 10.76
C ASN A 103 6.06 -7.94 10.24
N ASN A 104 6.11 -6.71 9.79
CA ASN A 104 4.94 -6.02 9.22
C ASN A 104 4.55 -6.61 7.86
N VAL A 105 3.26 -6.84 7.67
CA VAL A 105 2.64 -7.20 6.41
C VAL A 105 1.59 -6.14 6.07
N LEU A 106 1.82 -5.39 5.00
CA LEU A 106 0.88 -4.41 4.48
C LEU A 106 0.02 -5.06 3.41
N LYS A 107 -1.27 -4.72 3.38
CA LYS A 107 -2.22 -5.28 2.41
C LYS A 107 -3.15 -4.19 1.91
N ALA A 108 -3.43 -4.22 0.61
CA ALA A 108 -4.48 -3.44 -0.01
C ALA A 108 -5.51 -4.40 -0.60
N TYR A 109 -6.77 -4.23 -0.26
CA TYR A 109 -7.85 -5.10 -0.70
C TYR A 109 -8.88 -4.32 -1.51
N TYR A 110 -9.22 -4.92 -2.62
CA TYR A 110 -10.17 -4.57 -3.65
C TYR A 110 -9.90 -3.23 -4.33
N ASN A 111 -10.05 -3.26 -5.64
CA ASN A 111 -9.86 -2.09 -6.49
C ASN A 111 -8.50 -1.40 -6.29
N THR A 112 -7.47 -2.19 -6.02
CA THR A 112 -6.14 -1.68 -5.71
C THR A 112 -5.53 -1.00 -6.93
N LYS A 113 -5.03 0.21 -6.73
CA LYS A 113 -4.33 1.02 -7.73
C LYS A 113 -3.05 1.54 -7.09
N PHE A 114 -1.98 1.54 -7.87
CA PHE A 114 -0.73 2.15 -7.43
C PHE A 114 -0.15 3.03 -8.53
N PHE A 115 0.53 4.07 -8.12
CA PHE A 115 1.05 5.08 -9.03
C PHE A 115 2.33 5.70 -8.48
N ASN A 116 3.34 5.77 -9.34
CA ASN A 116 4.41 6.74 -9.30
C ASN A 116 4.74 7.13 -10.75
N PRO A 117 5.57 8.17 -11.04
CA PRO A 117 5.82 8.61 -12.42
C PRO A 117 6.28 7.52 -13.38
N ASP A 118 7.06 6.55 -12.92
CA ASP A 118 7.67 5.50 -13.74
C ASP A 118 6.90 4.18 -13.73
N LEU A 119 5.98 4.01 -12.75
CA LEU A 119 5.27 2.77 -12.51
C LEU A 119 3.82 3.03 -12.11
N GLN A 120 2.90 2.40 -12.82
CA GLN A 120 1.48 2.46 -12.50
C GLN A 120 0.88 1.07 -12.60
N GLY A 121 -0.19 0.82 -11.87
CA GLY A 121 -0.88 -0.46 -12.02
C GLY A 121 -2.21 -0.51 -11.30
N ILE A 122 -2.95 -1.54 -11.68
CA ILE A 122 -4.23 -1.92 -11.09
C ILE A 122 -4.22 -3.41 -10.81
N CYS A 123 -4.85 -3.82 -9.73
CA CYS A 123 -5.07 -5.23 -9.39
C CYS A 123 -6.27 -5.35 -8.45
N ASP A 124 -6.73 -6.56 -8.18
CA ASP A 124 -7.74 -6.76 -7.15
C ASP A 124 -7.16 -6.49 -5.76
N SER A 125 -6.05 -7.13 -5.46
CA SER A 125 -5.43 -7.04 -4.14
C SER A 125 -3.91 -7.04 -4.24
N MET A 126 -3.27 -6.45 -3.21
CA MET A 126 -1.82 -6.36 -3.07
C MET A 126 -1.41 -6.79 -1.66
N ILE A 127 -0.32 -7.55 -1.55
CA ILE A 127 0.29 -7.94 -0.28
C ILE A 127 1.77 -7.59 -0.31
N PHE A 128 2.23 -6.91 0.71
CA PHE A 128 3.63 -6.53 0.90
C PHE A 128 4.14 -6.97 2.28
N PRO A 129 4.72 -8.17 2.41
CA PRO A 129 5.55 -8.53 3.56
C PRO A 129 6.81 -7.67 3.53
N VAL A 130 6.92 -6.72 4.46
CA VAL A 130 7.98 -5.70 4.43
C VAL A 130 9.38 -6.32 4.50
N ALA A 131 9.52 -7.42 5.26
CA ALA A 131 10.79 -8.13 5.41
C ALA A 131 11.31 -8.74 4.09
N ASP A 132 10.40 -9.11 3.18
CA ASP A 132 10.76 -9.79 1.93
C ASP A 132 11.14 -8.82 0.81
N SER A 133 10.86 -7.52 1.00
CA SER A 133 11.01 -6.49 -0.05
C SER A 133 10.31 -6.88 -1.36
N THR A 134 9.24 -7.66 -1.27
CA THR A 134 8.51 -8.20 -2.43
C THR A 134 7.04 -7.88 -2.32
N VAL A 135 6.49 -7.26 -3.36
CA VAL A 135 5.07 -6.94 -3.48
C VAL A 135 4.39 -7.98 -4.35
N TYR A 136 3.36 -8.63 -3.84
CA TYR A 136 2.56 -9.63 -4.55
C TYR A 136 1.26 -8.98 -5.03
N LEU A 137 0.97 -9.14 -6.33
CA LEU A 137 -0.23 -8.62 -7.00
C LEU A 137 -1.15 -9.76 -7.41
N PHE A 138 -2.45 -9.64 -7.13
CA PHE A 138 -3.45 -10.66 -7.37
C PHE A 138 -4.64 -10.12 -8.18
N GLY A 139 -5.40 -11.02 -8.83
CA GLY A 139 -6.62 -10.69 -9.54
C GLY A 139 -6.37 -10.03 -10.90
N THR A 140 -5.57 -10.67 -11.74
CA THR A 140 -5.25 -10.21 -13.10
C THR A 140 -4.66 -8.79 -13.14
N PRO A 141 -3.52 -8.57 -12.44
CA PRO A 141 -2.88 -7.27 -12.43
C PRO A 141 -2.51 -6.80 -13.84
N ILE A 142 -2.66 -5.49 -14.04
CA ILE A 142 -2.13 -4.77 -15.20
C ILE A 142 -1.16 -3.73 -14.66
N VAL A 143 0.07 -3.77 -15.16
CA VAL A 143 1.15 -2.86 -14.77
C VAL A 143 1.64 -2.11 -15.99
N TRP A 144 1.80 -0.80 -15.88
CA TRP A 144 2.43 0.04 -16.89
C TRP A 144 3.77 0.53 -16.36
N ALA A 145 4.82 0.21 -17.08
CA ALA A 145 6.20 0.60 -16.74
C ALA A 145 6.99 0.85 -18.02
N SER A 146 7.71 1.97 -18.10
CA SER A 146 8.62 2.30 -19.22
C SER A 146 7.97 2.13 -20.60
N GLY A 147 6.72 2.61 -20.77
CA GLY A 147 5.98 2.51 -22.03
C GLY A 147 5.47 1.12 -22.40
N ASN A 148 5.57 0.16 -21.48
CA ASN A 148 5.06 -1.20 -21.63
C ASN A 148 3.82 -1.42 -20.77
N GLN A 149 2.87 -2.21 -21.26
CA GLN A 149 1.78 -2.76 -20.47
C GLN A 149 2.04 -4.25 -20.23
N LEU A 150 2.06 -4.66 -18.97
CA LEU A 150 2.23 -6.03 -18.52
C LEU A 150 0.91 -6.54 -17.96
N SER A 151 0.44 -7.70 -18.41
CA SER A 151 -0.81 -8.31 -17.94
C SER A 151 -0.56 -9.78 -17.64
N VAL A 152 -0.95 -10.22 -16.44
CA VAL A 152 -0.74 -11.61 -15.98
C VAL A 152 -1.80 -11.99 -14.95
N PRO A 153 -2.07 -13.28 -14.70
CA PRO A 153 -2.95 -13.69 -13.61
C PRO A 153 -2.42 -13.34 -12.21
N THR A 154 -1.10 -13.45 -12.01
CA THR A 154 -0.40 -13.07 -10.77
C THR A 154 0.98 -12.55 -11.09
N SER A 155 1.44 -11.57 -10.33
CA SER A 155 2.79 -10.99 -10.47
C SER A 155 3.37 -10.71 -9.10
N ASP A 156 4.68 -10.79 -9.01
CA ASP A 156 5.44 -10.27 -7.89
C ASP A 156 6.47 -9.25 -8.40
N MET A 157 6.64 -8.19 -7.60
CA MET A 157 7.61 -7.12 -7.85
C MET A 157 8.60 -7.09 -6.70
N HIS A 158 9.89 -7.17 -7.01
CA HIS A 158 10.94 -7.06 -6.02
C HIS A 158 11.43 -5.62 -5.94
N LEU A 159 11.50 -5.11 -4.73
CA LEU A 159 11.95 -3.76 -4.43
C LEU A 159 13.42 -3.78 -4.01
N LYS A 160 14.17 -2.80 -4.50
CA LYS A 160 15.52 -2.49 -4.05
C LYS A 160 15.60 -1.00 -3.75
N ASN A 161 15.90 -0.64 -2.51
CA ASN A 161 15.88 0.75 -2.04
C ASN A 161 14.53 1.46 -2.26
N ASN A 162 13.42 0.73 -2.10
CA ASN A 162 12.04 1.19 -2.36
C ASN A 162 11.71 1.50 -3.83
N GLU A 163 12.56 1.07 -4.77
CA GLU A 163 12.31 1.15 -6.21
C GLU A 163 12.13 -0.26 -6.77
N VAL A 164 11.28 -0.41 -7.79
CA VAL A 164 11.07 -1.71 -8.43
C VAL A 164 12.28 -2.04 -9.29
N ASP A 165 12.96 -3.15 -8.98
CA ASP A 165 14.13 -3.67 -9.69
C ASP A 165 13.77 -4.82 -10.64
N LEU A 166 12.80 -5.64 -10.24
CA LEU A 166 12.50 -6.91 -10.90
C LEU A 166 11.00 -7.22 -10.83
N PHE A 167 10.47 -7.75 -11.93
CA PHE A 167 9.12 -8.34 -12.01
C PHE A 167 9.19 -9.82 -12.36
N HIS A 168 8.45 -10.65 -11.65
CA HIS A 168 8.09 -11.98 -12.12
C HIS A 168 6.64 -11.98 -12.61
N LEU A 169 6.46 -12.35 -13.87
CA LEU A 169 5.18 -12.45 -14.54
C LEU A 169 4.86 -13.93 -14.71
N ASN A 170 3.93 -14.44 -13.90
CA ASN A 170 3.68 -15.88 -13.80
C ASN A 170 2.34 -16.26 -14.47
N ASN A 171 2.34 -17.40 -15.16
CA ASN A 171 1.15 -17.99 -15.79
C ASN A 171 0.52 -17.14 -16.91
N LYS A 172 1.01 -17.30 -18.14
CA LYS A 172 0.50 -16.66 -19.36
C LYS A 172 0.72 -15.13 -19.36
N ALA A 173 1.95 -14.71 -19.14
CA ALA A 173 2.35 -13.34 -19.25
C ALA A 173 2.10 -12.78 -20.66
N PHE A 174 1.58 -11.56 -20.72
CA PHE A 174 1.35 -10.83 -21.96
C PHE A 174 1.85 -9.39 -21.80
N ILE A 175 2.72 -8.98 -22.70
CA ILE A 175 3.33 -7.66 -22.70
C ILE A 175 3.00 -6.97 -24.01
N VAL A 176 2.58 -5.72 -23.93
CA VAL A 176 2.39 -4.82 -25.06
C VAL A 176 3.36 -3.67 -24.92
N ASN A 177 4.19 -3.48 -25.93
CA ASN A 177 5.10 -2.34 -26.07
C ASN A 177 4.66 -1.46 -27.23
N GLN A 178 4.45 -0.18 -26.99
CA GLN A 178 4.11 0.77 -28.03
C GLN A 178 5.39 1.24 -28.74
N LEU A 179 5.48 0.98 -30.06
CA LEU A 179 6.61 1.44 -30.89
C LEU A 179 6.38 2.83 -31.45
N ASP A 180 5.17 3.09 -31.93
CA ASP A 180 4.71 4.38 -32.44
C ASP A 180 3.19 4.53 -32.21
N THR A 181 2.58 5.57 -32.69
CA THR A 181 1.14 5.88 -32.50
C THR A 181 0.20 4.79 -33.03
N ALA A 182 0.67 3.91 -33.92
CA ALA A 182 -0.16 2.91 -34.60
C ALA A 182 0.38 1.47 -34.48
N LYS A 183 1.62 1.28 -34.00
CA LYS A 183 2.27 -0.02 -33.95
C LYS A 183 2.62 -0.46 -32.54
N PHE A 184 2.30 -1.71 -32.26
CA PHE A 184 2.55 -2.35 -30.99
C PHE A 184 3.29 -3.66 -31.21
N ASN A 185 4.35 -3.88 -30.43
CA ASN A 185 4.90 -5.22 -30.22
C ASN A 185 4.10 -5.95 -29.16
N GLN A 186 3.87 -7.23 -29.39
CA GLN A 186 3.18 -8.10 -28.46
C GLN A 186 4.07 -9.29 -28.13
N ILE A 187 4.34 -9.51 -26.87
CA ILE A 187 5.16 -10.60 -26.37
C ILE A 187 4.29 -11.46 -25.46
N LYS A 188 4.28 -12.79 -25.71
CA LYS A 188 3.52 -13.75 -24.95
C LYS A 188 4.42 -14.86 -24.45
N GLY A 189 4.32 -15.18 -23.18
CA GLY A 189 5.10 -16.27 -22.58
C GLY A 189 4.37 -16.95 -21.43
N ARG A 190 4.83 -18.14 -21.05
CA ARG A 190 4.29 -18.81 -19.87
C ARG A 190 4.70 -18.09 -18.59
N ASN A 191 5.99 -17.84 -18.45
CA ASN A 191 6.59 -17.06 -17.38
C ASN A 191 7.60 -16.10 -18.01
N MET A 192 7.69 -14.89 -17.49
CA MET A 192 8.67 -13.89 -17.91
C MET A 192 9.27 -13.24 -16.68
N THR A 193 10.51 -12.81 -16.81
CA THR A 193 11.18 -11.97 -15.82
C THR A 193 11.54 -10.65 -16.49
N GLY A 194 11.11 -9.56 -15.91
CA GLY A 194 11.41 -8.21 -16.36
C GLY A 194 12.29 -7.50 -15.37
N TYR A 195 13.32 -6.79 -15.84
CA TYR A 195 14.21 -5.96 -15.05
C TYR A 195 14.00 -4.50 -15.43
N ILE A 196 13.87 -3.62 -14.45
CA ILE A 196 13.90 -2.18 -14.71
C ILE A 196 15.32 -1.69 -14.44
N ARG A 197 15.94 -1.12 -15.47
CA ARG A 197 17.27 -0.52 -15.41
C ARG A 197 17.29 0.77 -16.21
N HIS A 198 17.73 1.88 -15.59
CA HIS A 198 17.77 3.20 -16.23
C HIS A 198 16.42 3.60 -16.86
N ASN A 199 15.30 3.32 -16.17
CA ASN A 199 13.93 3.54 -16.62
C ASN A 199 13.53 2.76 -17.89
N GLU A 200 14.27 1.70 -18.24
CA GLU A 200 13.95 0.80 -19.34
C GLU A 200 13.60 -0.61 -18.81
N LEU A 201 12.63 -1.24 -19.46
CA LEU A 201 12.23 -2.62 -19.18
C LEU A 201 13.00 -3.60 -20.06
N TYR A 202 13.77 -4.48 -19.43
CA TYR A 202 14.46 -5.61 -20.06
C TYR A 202 13.73 -6.91 -19.73
N LEU A 203 13.50 -7.74 -20.72
CA LEU A 203 12.79 -9.02 -20.61
C LEU A 203 13.73 -10.21 -20.87
#